data_5692e2052889b178f68604d5e2b1cfbe
#
_entry.id   5692e2052889b178f68604d5e2b1cfbe
#
_cell.length_a   1.000
_cell.length_b   1.000
_cell.length_c   1.000
_cell.angle_alpha   90.00
_cell.angle_beta   90.00
_cell.angle_gamma   90.00
#
_symmetry.space_group_name_H-M   'P 1'
#
loop_
_entity.id
_entity.type
_entity.pdbx_description
1 polymer ?
#
loop_
_entity_poly.entity_id
_entity_poly.type
_entity_poly.pdbx_seq_one_letter_code
_entity_poly.pdbx_strand_id
1 'polypeptide(L)'
;IAVPGAVAAKLINKDKKVLAISGDGGFMMNSQEYETALRENAPIVTLIFSDASYGLIKWKQMDHFGKNCFVDFTNPDFVKYAESMHAKGYRVEKAEDLIPILEDAFSQKVPCIIDCPVDYSENTKLSEYLCEKFPVSFL
;
A
#
# COMPACT_ATOMS: atom_id res chain seq x y z
N ILE A 1 6.96 -2.48 7.53
CA ILE A 1 7.28 -3.94 7.43
C ILE A 1 7.05 -4.45 6.01
N ALA A 2 6.07 -3.96 5.24
CA ALA A 2 5.69 -4.54 3.96
C ALA A 2 6.86 -4.60 2.96
N VAL A 3 7.51 -3.47 2.66
CA VAL A 3 8.61 -3.43 1.68
C VAL A 3 9.84 -4.23 2.14
N PRO A 4 10.42 -3.99 3.33
CA PRO A 4 11.57 -4.78 3.78
C PRO A 4 11.27 -6.28 3.88
N GLY A 5 10.04 -6.63 4.31
CA GLY A 5 9.60 -8.02 4.35
C GLY A 5 9.51 -8.67 2.96
N ALA A 6 9.03 -7.92 1.95
CA ALA A 6 8.99 -8.39 0.58
C ALA A 6 10.40 -8.57 -0.01
N VAL A 7 11.32 -7.64 0.26
CA VAL A 7 12.73 -7.78 -0.15
C VAL A 7 13.33 -9.05 0.46
N ALA A 8 13.18 -9.26 1.76
CA ALA A 8 13.66 -10.47 2.44
C ALA A 8 13.04 -11.75 1.86
N ALA A 9 11.72 -11.73 1.63
CA ALA A 9 11.01 -12.87 1.03
C ALA A 9 11.53 -13.18 -0.38
N LYS A 10 11.82 -12.15 -1.19
CA LYS A 10 12.33 -12.31 -2.55
C LYS A 10 13.76 -12.84 -2.58
N LEU A 11 14.60 -12.42 -1.65
CA LEU A 11 15.97 -12.90 -1.53
C LEU A 11 16.02 -14.40 -1.17
N ILE A 12 15.11 -14.85 -0.31
CA ILE A 12 15.00 -16.26 0.08
C ILE A 12 14.35 -17.10 -1.02
N ASN A 13 13.36 -16.54 -1.74
CA ASN A 13 12.53 -17.25 -2.73
C ASN A 13 12.66 -16.59 -4.11
N LYS A 14 13.84 -16.69 -4.72
CA LYS A 14 14.18 -15.96 -5.95
C LYS A 14 13.20 -16.20 -7.12
N ASP A 15 12.64 -17.40 -7.22
CA ASP A 15 11.73 -17.78 -8.32
C ASP A 15 10.26 -17.43 -8.05
N LYS A 16 9.92 -17.01 -6.84
CA LYS A 16 8.54 -16.67 -6.50
C LYS A 16 8.22 -15.22 -6.83
N LYS A 17 6.98 -14.98 -7.27
CA LYS A 17 6.41 -13.65 -7.32
C LYS A 17 6.16 -13.17 -5.88
N VAL A 18 6.57 -11.94 -5.57
CA VAL A 18 6.39 -11.36 -4.22
C VAL A 18 5.62 -10.06 -4.36
N LEU A 19 4.48 -10.00 -3.70
CA LEU A 19 3.63 -8.81 -3.59
C LEU A 19 3.69 -8.28 -2.16
N ALA A 20 4.07 -7.02 -2.01
CA ALA A 20 3.85 -6.25 -0.79
C ALA A 20 2.55 -5.44 -0.94
N ILE A 21 1.71 -5.43 0.08
CA ILE A 21 0.53 -4.57 0.14
C ILE A 21 0.70 -3.63 1.31
N SER A 22 0.52 -2.33 1.08
CA SER A 22 0.68 -1.30 2.11
C SER A 22 -0.28 -0.14 1.85
N GLY A 23 -0.67 0.57 2.90
CA GLY A 23 -1.16 1.93 2.75
C GLY A 23 -0.02 2.89 2.45
N ASP A 24 -0.34 4.05 1.92
CA ASP A 24 0.63 5.09 1.55
C ASP A 24 1.49 5.57 2.73
N GLY A 25 0.88 5.86 3.88
CA GLY A 25 1.62 6.22 5.08
C GLY A 25 2.56 5.11 5.55
N GLY A 26 2.13 3.85 5.49
CA GLY A 26 2.94 2.68 5.83
C GLY A 26 4.09 2.44 4.84
N PHE A 27 3.86 2.67 3.56
CA PHE A 27 4.87 2.61 2.52
C PHE A 27 5.97 3.66 2.75
N MET A 28 5.59 4.90 3.01
CA MET A 28 6.54 6.01 3.19
C MET A 28 7.47 5.82 4.41
N MET A 29 7.09 4.99 5.38
CA MET A 29 7.95 4.70 6.54
C MET A 29 9.22 3.91 6.20
N ASN A 30 9.22 3.11 5.12
CA ASN A 30 10.34 2.26 4.72
C ASN A 30 10.55 2.23 3.20
N SER A 31 10.19 3.27 2.50
CA SER A 31 10.28 3.36 1.03
C SER A 31 11.72 3.35 0.51
N GLN A 32 12.71 3.75 1.33
CA GLN A 32 14.13 3.72 1.01
C GLN A 32 14.65 2.31 0.71
N GLU A 33 13.96 1.25 1.16
CA GLU A 33 14.35 -0.14 0.87
C GLU A 33 14.21 -0.53 -0.60
N TYR A 34 13.67 0.36 -1.43
CA TYR A 34 13.73 0.20 -2.89
C TYR A 34 15.16 0.25 -3.42
N GLU A 35 16.05 1.03 -2.77
CA GLU A 35 17.49 0.96 -3.08
C GLU A 35 18.03 -0.45 -2.83
N THR A 36 17.72 -1.03 -1.67
CA THR A 36 18.12 -2.40 -1.35
C THR A 36 17.58 -3.40 -2.36
N ALA A 37 16.29 -3.29 -2.71
CA ALA A 37 15.66 -4.18 -3.69
C ALA A 37 16.34 -4.12 -5.07
N LEU A 38 16.72 -2.94 -5.51
CA LEU A 38 17.43 -2.74 -6.79
C LEU A 38 18.84 -3.30 -6.75
N ARG A 39 19.62 -2.94 -5.74
CA ARG A 39 21.00 -3.38 -5.56
C ARG A 39 21.13 -4.89 -5.45
N GLU A 40 20.18 -5.53 -4.77
CA GLU A 40 20.15 -6.98 -4.59
C GLU A 40 19.43 -7.73 -5.72
N ASN A 41 18.99 -7.04 -6.79
CA ASN A 41 18.23 -7.62 -7.90
C ASN A 41 17.01 -8.43 -7.40
N ALA A 42 16.25 -7.84 -6.48
CA ALA A 42 15.05 -8.39 -5.89
C ALA A 42 13.79 -7.74 -6.49
N PRO A 43 13.30 -8.19 -7.67
CA PRO A 43 12.10 -7.62 -8.29
C PRO A 43 10.87 -7.98 -7.47
N ILE A 44 10.47 -7.07 -6.61
CA ILE A 44 9.24 -7.12 -5.84
C ILE A 44 8.20 -6.21 -6.48
N VAL A 45 6.92 -6.49 -6.25
CA VAL A 45 5.81 -5.61 -6.59
C VAL A 45 5.22 -5.06 -5.31
N THR A 46 5.08 -3.75 -5.20
CA THR A 46 4.39 -3.10 -4.08
C THR A 46 3.11 -2.44 -4.57
N LEU A 47 1.97 -2.89 -4.05
CA LEU A 47 0.67 -2.26 -4.23
C LEU A 47 0.41 -1.31 -3.07
N ILE A 48 0.26 -0.04 -3.37
CA ILE A 48 -0.03 1.01 -2.39
C ILE A 48 -1.51 1.38 -2.51
N PHE A 49 -2.29 1.13 -1.46
CA PHE A 49 -3.61 1.72 -1.33
C PHE A 49 -3.46 3.14 -0.79
N SER A 50 -3.72 4.14 -1.65
CA SER A 50 -3.47 5.54 -1.35
C SER A 50 -4.76 6.32 -1.15
N ASP A 51 -4.86 7.01 -0.01
CA ASP A 51 -5.94 7.94 0.32
C ASP A 51 -5.43 9.25 0.96
N ALA A 52 -4.10 9.43 0.99
CA ALA A 52 -3.41 10.58 1.59
C ALA A 52 -3.77 10.78 3.07
N SER A 53 -3.95 9.68 3.80
CA SER A 53 -4.39 9.73 5.19
C SER A 53 -3.87 8.52 5.99
N TYR A 54 -3.68 8.72 7.29
CA TYR A 54 -3.56 7.60 8.23
C TYR A 54 -4.95 7.01 8.50
N GLY A 55 -5.51 6.33 7.50
CA GLY A 55 -6.92 5.95 7.42
C GLY A 55 -7.44 5.20 8.66
N LEU A 56 -6.69 4.22 9.19
CA LEU A 56 -7.08 3.49 10.39
C LEU A 56 -7.13 4.41 11.62
N ILE A 57 -6.17 5.32 11.75
CA ILE A 57 -6.13 6.28 12.86
C ILE A 57 -7.29 7.28 12.72
N LYS A 58 -7.51 7.78 11.51
CA LYS A 58 -8.62 8.68 11.18
C LYS A 58 -9.96 8.05 11.56
N TRP A 59 -10.16 6.81 11.16
CA TRP A 59 -11.37 6.06 11.49
C TRP A 59 -11.55 5.91 13.01
N LYS A 60 -10.51 5.49 13.74
CA LYS A 60 -10.56 5.38 15.20
C LYS A 60 -10.84 6.71 15.90
N GLN A 61 -10.28 7.80 15.41
CA GLN A 61 -10.57 9.14 15.95
C GLN A 61 -12.03 9.54 15.70
N MET A 62 -12.55 9.28 14.50
CA MET A 62 -13.95 9.55 14.17
C MET A 62 -14.90 8.74 15.04
N ASP A 63 -14.65 7.45 15.20
CA ASP A 63 -15.45 6.53 16.00
C ASP A 63 -15.48 6.94 17.49
N HIS A 64 -14.31 7.30 18.03
CA HIS A 64 -14.18 7.58 19.47
C HIS A 64 -14.47 9.03 19.86
N PHE A 65 -14.11 9.99 19.02
CA PHE A 65 -14.19 11.43 19.35
C PHE A 65 -15.18 12.20 18.47
N GLY A 66 -15.78 11.58 17.45
CA GLY A 66 -16.64 12.26 16.47
C GLY A 66 -15.91 13.26 15.57
N LYS A 67 -14.59 13.34 15.66
CA LYS A 67 -13.74 14.21 14.85
C LYS A 67 -12.34 13.64 14.72
N ASN A 68 -11.62 14.05 13.67
CA ASN A 68 -10.22 13.70 13.49
C ASN A 68 -9.33 14.96 13.41
N CYS A 69 -8.03 14.79 13.64
CA CYS A 69 -7.02 15.83 13.52
C CYS A 69 -5.64 15.23 13.23
N PHE A 70 -4.85 15.96 12.42
CA PHE A 70 -3.45 15.61 12.10
C PHE A 70 -3.25 14.23 11.48
N VAL A 71 -4.22 13.75 10.71
CA VAL A 71 -4.19 12.43 10.08
C VAL A 71 -4.07 12.49 8.55
N ASP A 72 -4.32 13.65 7.97
CA ASP A 72 -4.19 13.85 6.53
C ASP A 72 -2.78 14.35 6.19
N PHE A 73 -2.24 13.92 5.06
CA PHE A 73 -0.93 14.31 4.56
C PHE A 73 -0.90 14.36 3.03
N THR A 74 0.22 14.80 2.46
CA THR A 74 0.39 14.87 1.01
C THR A 74 1.28 13.74 0.54
N ASN A 75 0.78 12.90 -0.37
CA ASN A 75 1.57 11.87 -1.02
C ASN A 75 2.49 12.45 -2.11
N PRO A 76 3.67 11.87 -2.34
CA PRO A 76 4.38 12.09 -3.58
C PRO A 76 3.61 11.47 -4.75
N ASP A 77 3.95 11.85 -5.97
CA ASP A 77 3.59 11.09 -7.15
C ASP A 77 4.36 9.76 -7.13
N PHE A 78 3.69 8.66 -6.76
CA PHE A 78 4.34 7.36 -6.58
C PHE A 78 4.91 6.78 -7.88
N VAL A 79 4.40 7.17 -9.05
CA VAL A 79 4.98 6.77 -10.34
C VAL A 79 6.33 7.43 -10.52
N LYS A 80 6.40 8.75 -10.35
CA LYS A 80 7.68 9.49 -10.43
C LYS A 80 8.64 9.09 -9.31
N TYR A 81 8.11 8.77 -8.13
CA TYR A 81 8.91 8.26 -7.03
C TYR A 81 9.61 6.95 -7.42
N ALA A 82 8.86 6.00 -8.00
CA ALA A 82 9.42 4.75 -8.51
C ALA A 82 10.51 5.01 -9.56
N GLU A 83 10.22 5.86 -10.54
CA GLU A 83 11.16 6.23 -11.61
C GLU A 83 12.45 6.87 -11.06
N SER A 84 12.33 7.75 -10.06
CA SER A 84 13.49 8.37 -9.41
C SER A 84 14.41 7.37 -8.70
N MET A 85 13.85 6.22 -8.32
CA MET A 85 14.56 5.09 -7.71
C MET A 85 14.94 4.02 -8.74
N HIS A 86 14.86 4.30 -10.05
CA HIS A 86 15.09 3.33 -11.12
C HIS A 86 14.20 2.08 -11.07
N ALA A 87 13.09 2.16 -10.36
CA ALA A 87 12.01 1.18 -10.34
C ALA A 87 10.94 1.54 -11.38
N LYS A 88 9.98 0.65 -11.63
CA LYS A 88 8.86 0.94 -12.54
C LYS A 88 7.62 1.34 -11.75
N GLY A 89 7.01 2.46 -12.12
CA GLY A 89 5.80 2.98 -11.51
C GLY A 89 4.56 2.73 -12.35
N TYR A 90 3.44 2.48 -11.69
CA TYR A 90 2.11 2.35 -12.30
C TYR A 90 1.09 3.09 -11.46
N ARG A 91 0.01 3.53 -12.11
CA ARG A 91 -1.16 4.06 -11.44
C ARG A 91 -2.41 3.33 -11.91
N VAL A 92 -3.24 2.93 -10.98
CA VAL A 92 -4.55 2.35 -11.25
C VAL A 92 -5.55 3.48 -11.39
N GLU A 93 -6.13 3.66 -12.57
CA GLU A 93 -7.15 4.69 -12.83
C GLU A 93 -8.57 4.14 -12.67
N LYS A 94 -8.76 2.85 -12.93
CA LYS A 94 -10.02 2.13 -12.81
C LYS A 94 -9.80 0.75 -12.22
N ALA A 95 -10.79 0.20 -11.55
CA ALA A 95 -10.71 -1.12 -10.93
C ALA A 95 -10.31 -2.22 -11.93
N GLU A 96 -10.77 -2.12 -13.17
CA GLU A 96 -10.48 -3.09 -14.24
C GLU A 96 -9.01 -3.12 -14.64
N ASP A 97 -8.28 -2.02 -14.41
CA ASP A 97 -6.86 -1.90 -14.79
C ASP A 97 -5.95 -2.65 -13.79
N LEU A 98 -6.42 -2.97 -12.59
CA LEU A 98 -5.58 -3.53 -11.52
C LEU A 98 -4.95 -4.86 -11.92
N ILE A 99 -5.72 -5.79 -12.48
CA ILE A 99 -5.21 -7.12 -12.83
C ILE A 99 -4.20 -7.06 -13.98
N PRO A 100 -4.48 -6.37 -15.11
CA PRO A 100 -3.49 -6.19 -16.16
C PRO A 100 -2.19 -5.52 -15.68
N ILE A 101 -2.29 -4.50 -14.84
CA ILE A 101 -1.14 -3.81 -14.25
C ILE A 101 -0.31 -4.75 -13.37
N LEU A 102 -0.96 -5.56 -12.52
CA LEU A 102 -0.29 -6.55 -11.69
C LEU A 102 0.45 -7.61 -12.52
N GLU A 103 -0.17 -8.08 -13.60
CA GLU A 103 0.45 -9.05 -14.51
C GLU A 103 1.69 -8.47 -15.19
N ASP A 104 1.59 -7.23 -15.70
CA ASP A 104 2.74 -6.54 -16.29
C ASP A 104 3.83 -6.28 -15.25
N ALA A 105 3.48 -5.77 -14.07
CA ALA A 105 4.44 -5.53 -12.99
C ALA A 105 5.19 -6.80 -12.57
N PHE A 106 4.51 -7.94 -12.49
CA PHE A 106 5.16 -9.23 -12.20
C PHE A 106 6.02 -9.77 -13.33
N SER A 107 5.90 -9.25 -14.55
CA SER A 107 6.77 -9.60 -15.68
C SER A 107 8.08 -8.83 -15.68
N GLN A 108 8.17 -7.74 -14.91
CA GLN A 108 9.34 -6.86 -14.88
C GLN A 108 10.51 -7.52 -14.14
N LYS A 109 11.71 -7.11 -14.53
CA LYS A 109 12.97 -7.54 -13.88
C LYS A 109 13.48 -6.55 -12.84
N VAL A 110 12.75 -5.47 -12.64
CA VAL A 110 13.03 -4.43 -11.64
C VAL A 110 11.90 -4.35 -10.63
N PRO A 111 12.13 -3.81 -9.42
CA PRO A 111 11.05 -3.56 -8.49
C PRO A 111 9.99 -2.63 -9.06
N CYS A 112 8.72 -2.85 -8.68
CA CYS A 112 7.59 -2.09 -9.20
C CYS A 112 6.77 -1.49 -8.06
N ILE A 113 6.30 -0.26 -8.25
CA ILE A 113 5.32 0.41 -7.39
C ILE A 113 4.03 0.57 -8.18
N ILE A 114 2.91 0.16 -7.58
CA ILE A 114 1.56 0.36 -8.13
C ILE A 114 0.82 1.27 -7.15
N ASP A 115 0.53 2.49 -7.57
CA ASP A 115 -0.33 3.43 -6.86
C ASP A 115 -1.80 3.08 -7.18
N CYS A 116 -2.55 2.71 -6.17
CA CYS A 116 -3.96 2.36 -6.27
C CYS A 116 -4.79 3.28 -5.35
N PRO A 117 -5.29 4.41 -5.88
CA PRO A 117 -6.18 5.28 -5.12
C PRO A 117 -7.43 4.53 -4.66
N VAL A 118 -7.79 4.71 -3.39
CA VAL A 118 -8.94 4.05 -2.77
C VAL A 118 -9.83 5.05 -2.05
N ASP A 119 -11.11 4.77 -2.07
CA ASP A 119 -12.11 5.50 -1.29
C ASP A 119 -12.60 4.61 -0.12
N TYR A 120 -12.30 5.06 1.08
CA TYR A 120 -12.70 4.37 2.32
C TYR A 120 -14.00 4.90 2.94
N SER A 121 -14.80 5.69 2.21
CA SER A 121 -16.06 6.26 2.73
C SER A 121 -17.05 5.20 3.21
N GLU A 122 -17.01 4.00 2.65
CA GLU A 122 -17.87 2.88 3.02
C GLU A 122 -17.41 2.13 4.30
N ASN A 123 -16.22 2.41 4.82
CA ASN A 123 -15.70 1.71 6.00
C ASN A 123 -16.56 1.91 7.25
N THR A 124 -17.24 3.04 7.39
CA THR A 124 -18.14 3.31 8.51
C THR A 124 -19.30 2.31 8.52
N LYS A 125 -19.90 2.04 7.36
CA LYS A 125 -20.98 1.06 7.22
C LYS A 125 -20.54 -0.37 7.55
N LEU A 126 -19.30 -0.72 7.14
CA LEU A 126 -18.71 -2.01 7.49
C LEU A 126 -18.52 -2.14 9.00
N SER A 127 -18.08 -1.07 9.64
CA SER A 127 -17.87 -1.01 11.09
C SER A 127 -19.18 -1.23 11.85
N GLU A 128 -20.22 -0.49 11.47
CA GLU A 128 -21.57 -0.63 12.04
C GLU A 128 -22.08 -2.06 11.90
N TYR A 129 -21.98 -2.62 10.69
CA TYR A 129 -22.39 -4.00 10.42
C TYR A 129 -21.64 -5.03 11.26
N LEU A 130 -20.30 -4.86 11.40
CA LEU A 130 -19.49 -5.78 12.19
C LEU A 130 -19.80 -5.68 13.70
N CYS A 131 -20.01 -4.47 14.21
CA CYS A 131 -20.39 -4.26 15.61
C CYS A 131 -21.78 -4.86 15.94
N GLU A 132 -22.73 -4.76 15.03
CA GLU A 132 -24.05 -5.37 15.20
C GLU A 132 -23.99 -6.91 15.19
N LYS A 133 -23.21 -7.47 14.26
CA LYS A 133 -23.16 -8.92 14.05
C LYS A 133 -22.22 -9.66 15.01
N PHE A 134 -21.20 -8.98 15.47
CA PHE A 134 -20.16 -9.50 16.37
C PHE A 134 -19.92 -8.50 17.51
N PRO A 135 -20.86 -8.42 18.49
CA PRO A 135 -20.68 -7.51 19.62
C PRO A 135 -19.48 -7.95 20.46
N VAL A 136 -18.30 -7.47 20.13
CA VAL A 136 -17.10 -7.65 20.92
C VAL A 136 -16.92 -6.38 21.73
N SER A 137 -17.07 -6.48 23.05
CA SER A 137 -16.69 -5.42 23.96
C SER A 137 -15.17 -5.29 23.91
N PHE A 138 -14.64 -4.36 23.13
CA PHE A 138 -13.27 -3.92 23.31
C PHE A 138 -13.23 -3.04 24.57
N LEU A 139 -12.68 -3.60 25.65
CA LEU A 139 -12.26 -2.84 26.82
C LEU A 139 -11.13 -1.89 26.45
#